data_825f8669e6c58ba739fcd22ed7c64ff4
#
_entry.id   825f8669e6c58ba739fcd22ed7c64ff4
#
_cell.length_a   1.000
_cell.length_b   1.000
_cell.length_c   1.000
_cell.angle_alpha   90.00
_cell.angle_beta   90.00
_cell.angle_gamma   90.00
#
_symmetry.space_group_name_H-M   'P 1'
#
loop_
_entity.id
_entity.type
_entity.pdbx_description
1 polymer ?
#
loop_
_entity_poly.entity_id
_entity_poly.type
_entity_poly.pdbx_seq_one_letter_code
_entity_poly.pdbx_strand_id
1 'polypeptide(L)'
;MSKFNGKALIPTNFVTNWLLPAMVKDPNSWSMVSQQIRKYFYPRNPNKDIPVGQISLRVNEVCNLRCGSCGQWGENGHLRKKLERGEKLEQLDFDVVKRVIFETRRDKPFYYVWGGEPTMWKPLLPFFEELAKHKLRGSLVTNAQDLDHILENLIDTKALSVLFLSLDGWDSASQNIMRSPANNKLSDNFEKTMAVMEKAKEIKARKKYSFPMVIPITVISNTNYSHLVDIHKLVIDKAQLHPFYFGWFITEERAALHEKVFESRFDSKPQNHLGYLKSCFNDVDPKVTAEQIKELRAISKGKVCIPQIIPDIYTKAQIERYYHDHSWHCGYPKCESIYYTAEVSPDGRVTPCRDYQDFTAGNINDQGFYDIWNGGLFKKFRREMKKGLLPVCTRCCGLQGF
;
A
#
# COMPACT_ATOMS: atom_id res chain seq x y z
N MET A 1 -2.87 14.88 21.76
CA MET A 1 -2.37 15.24 20.42
C MET A 1 -3.56 15.60 19.57
N SER A 2 -3.63 16.83 19.07
CA SER A 2 -4.75 17.32 18.27
C SER A 2 -4.76 16.59 16.91
N LYS A 3 -5.89 15.96 16.60
CA LYS A 3 -6.12 15.34 15.29
C LYS A 3 -6.36 16.46 14.27
N PHE A 4 -5.38 16.78 13.47
CA PHE A 4 -5.61 17.55 12.25
C PHE A 4 -6.32 16.63 11.24
N ASN A 5 -7.64 16.78 11.09
CA ASN A 5 -8.48 16.09 10.07
C ASN A 5 -8.33 14.55 9.99
N GLY A 6 -8.12 13.86 11.13
CA GLY A 6 -8.06 12.41 11.17
C GLY A 6 -6.75 11.77 10.66
N LYS A 7 -5.74 12.55 10.29
CA LYS A 7 -4.43 12.04 9.84
C LYS A 7 -3.48 11.94 11.01
N ALA A 8 -2.80 10.80 11.14
CA ALA A 8 -1.71 10.64 12.09
C ALA A 8 -0.58 11.62 11.74
N LEU A 9 -0.22 12.49 12.68
CA LEU A 9 0.99 13.32 12.54
C LEU A 9 2.21 12.38 12.54
N ILE A 10 3.18 12.66 11.66
CA ILE A 10 4.47 11.96 11.69
C ILE A 10 5.05 12.17 13.10
N PRO A 11 5.43 11.08 13.82
CA PRO A 11 5.94 11.21 15.18
C PRO A 11 7.17 12.11 15.24
N THR A 12 7.24 12.98 16.25
CA THR A 12 8.32 13.97 16.39
C THR A 12 9.71 13.31 16.41
N ASN A 13 9.84 12.17 17.11
CA ASN A 13 11.10 11.41 17.18
C ASN A 13 11.53 10.86 15.81
N PHE A 14 10.60 10.48 14.95
CA PHE A 14 10.93 10.09 13.58
C PHE A 14 11.47 11.28 12.80
N VAL A 15 10.84 12.44 12.96
CA VAL A 15 11.30 13.68 12.31
C VAL A 15 12.68 14.07 12.81
N THR A 16 12.90 14.13 14.13
CA THR A 16 14.16 14.59 14.72
C THR A 16 15.29 13.58 14.58
N ASN A 17 15.02 12.28 14.79
CA ASN A 17 16.07 11.27 14.90
C ASN A 17 16.44 10.65 13.55
N TRP A 18 15.56 10.71 12.57
CA TRP A 18 15.83 10.13 11.26
C TRP A 18 15.61 11.09 10.11
N LEU A 19 14.44 11.76 10.01
CA LEU A 19 14.09 12.52 8.81
C LEU A 19 14.99 13.76 8.64
N LEU A 20 15.15 14.59 9.67
CA LEU A 20 16.02 15.77 9.60
C LEU A 20 17.49 15.41 9.33
N PRO A 21 18.11 14.45 10.03
CA PRO A 21 19.46 13.99 9.69
C PRO A 21 19.58 13.43 8.26
N ALA A 22 18.56 12.69 7.78
CA ALA A 22 18.55 12.20 6.41
C ALA A 22 18.46 13.33 5.38
N MET A 23 17.70 14.38 5.68
CA MET A 23 17.56 15.56 4.81
C MET A 23 18.86 16.38 4.73
N VAL A 24 19.60 16.46 5.80
CA VAL A 24 20.92 17.14 5.81
C VAL A 24 21.94 16.37 4.97
N LYS A 25 21.93 15.03 5.07
CA LYS A 25 22.87 14.16 4.35
C LYS A 25 22.53 13.99 2.86
N ASP A 26 21.25 14.02 2.51
CA ASP A 26 20.77 13.86 1.13
C ASP A 26 19.77 14.99 0.80
N PRO A 27 20.23 16.07 0.15
CA PRO A 27 19.35 17.18 -0.26
C PRO A 27 18.16 16.76 -1.13
N ASN A 28 18.26 15.60 -1.81
CA ASN A 28 17.15 15.08 -2.61
C ASN A 28 15.98 14.57 -1.74
N SER A 29 16.21 14.31 -0.45
CA SER A 29 15.16 13.93 0.50
C SER A 29 14.11 15.04 0.71
N TRP A 30 14.44 16.29 0.44
CA TRP A 30 13.50 17.41 0.46
C TRP A 30 12.30 17.18 -0.47
N SER A 31 12.50 16.47 -1.57
CA SER A 31 11.39 16.14 -2.49
C SER A 31 10.32 15.28 -1.82
N MET A 32 10.70 14.33 -0.95
CA MET A 32 9.75 13.48 -0.21
C MET A 32 8.96 14.27 0.83
N VAL A 33 9.66 15.13 1.58
CA VAL A 33 9.01 16.00 2.57
C VAL A 33 8.05 16.95 1.89
N SER A 34 8.48 17.59 0.80
CA SER A 34 7.64 18.49 0.02
C SER A 34 6.39 17.78 -0.52
N GLN A 35 6.50 16.52 -0.95
CA GLN A 35 5.35 15.72 -1.38
C GLN A 35 4.38 15.45 -0.23
N GLN A 36 4.86 15.10 0.97
CA GLN A 36 4.01 14.92 2.13
C GLN A 36 3.30 16.23 2.53
N ILE A 37 4.02 17.35 2.52
CA ILE A 37 3.43 18.67 2.76
C ILE A 37 2.39 19.02 1.69
N ARG A 38 2.72 18.84 0.40
CA ARG A 38 1.79 19.08 -0.72
C ARG A 38 0.48 18.31 -0.56
N LYS A 39 0.50 17.09 -0.01
CA LYS A 39 -0.70 16.28 0.24
C LYS A 39 -1.74 17.01 1.09
N TYR A 40 -1.33 17.87 2.03
CA TYR A 40 -2.25 18.66 2.85
C TYR A 40 -2.89 19.83 2.09
N PHE A 41 -2.16 20.42 1.15
CA PHE A 41 -2.59 21.59 0.37
C PHE A 41 -3.15 21.23 -1.01
N TYR A 42 -3.33 19.93 -1.27
CA TYR A 42 -3.78 19.47 -2.58
C TYR A 42 -5.20 19.95 -2.90
N PRO A 43 -5.47 20.42 -4.13
CA PRO A 43 -6.80 20.87 -4.54
C PRO A 43 -7.83 19.74 -4.43
N ARG A 44 -8.97 20.01 -3.77
CA ARG A 44 -10.05 19.04 -3.54
C ARG A 44 -11.37 19.48 -4.21
N ASN A 45 -11.27 20.00 -5.41
CA ASN A 45 -12.45 20.38 -6.18
C ASN A 45 -12.76 19.30 -7.25
N PRO A 46 -13.91 18.61 -7.17
CA PRO A 46 -14.25 17.52 -8.09
C PRO A 46 -14.52 17.97 -9.53
N ASN A 47 -14.75 19.28 -9.74
CA ASN A 47 -15.12 19.83 -11.05
C ASN A 47 -13.96 20.52 -11.77
N LYS A 48 -12.83 20.76 -11.07
CA LYS A 48 -11.65 21.40 -11.65
C LYS A 48 -10.61 20.38 -12.06
N ASP A 49 -9.79 20.76 -13.02
CA ASP A 49 -8.55 20.04 -13.31
C ASP A 49 -7.58 20.24 -12.16
N ILE A 50 -6.97 19.14 -11.77
CA ILE A 50 -6.02 19.11 -10.66
C ILE A 50 -4.75 18.34 -11.08
N PRO A 51 -3.58 18.72 -10.56
CA PRO A 51 -2.37 17.95 -10.81
C PRO A 51 -2.50 16.55 -10.19
N VAL A 52 -1.66 15.61 -10.57
CA VAL A 52 -1.60 14.30 -9.92
C VAL A 52 -0.48 14.28 -8.87
N GLY A 53 -0.76 13.77 -7.67
CA GLY A 53 0.23 13.70 -6.59
C GLY A 53 0.88 12.36 -6.45
N GLN A 54 0.17 11.29 -6.79
CA GLN A 54 0.67 9.92 -6.75
C GLN A 54 0.05 9.11 -7.88
N ILE A 55 0.89 8.30 -8.52
CA ILE A 55 0.45 7.27 -9.47
C ILE A 55 0.81 5.93 -8.87
N SER A 56 -0.21 5.15 -8.58
CA SER A 56 -0.07 3.79 -8.09
C SER A 56 -0.12 2.84 -9.29
N LEU A 57 0.93 2.07 -9.47
CA LEU A 57 1.07 1.11 -10.58
C LEU A 57 0.98 -0.31 -10.05
N ARG A 58 -0.08 -1.02 -10.40
CA ARG A 58 -0.14 -2.46 -10.29
C ARG A 58 0.52 -3.07 -11.52
N VAL A 59 1.84 -3.28 -11.44
CA VAL A 59 2.65 -3.58 -12.64
C VAL A 59 2.40 -4.93 -13.27
N ASN A 60 1.93 -5.91 -12.48
CA ASN A 60 1.59 -7.24 -12.98
C ASN A 60 0.54 -7.93 -12.11
N GLU A 61 -0.01 -9.02 -12.62
CA GLU A 61 -0.94 -9.91 -11.91
C GLU A 61 -0.24 -11.18 -11.40
N VAL A 62 0.96 -11.47 -11.89
CA VAL A 62 1.71 -12.68 -11.51
C VAL A 62 2.28 -12.54 -10.10
N CYS A 63 2.17 -13.60 -9.28
CA CYS A 63 2.75 -13.66 -7.95
C CYS A 63 3.18 -15.10 -7.62
N ASN A 64 4.30 -15.25 -6.94
CA ASN A 64 4.83 -16.52 -6.45
C ASN A 64 4.25 -16.93 -5.09
N LEU A 65 3.37 -16.10 -4.48
CA LEU A 65 2.67 -16.40 -3.22
C LEU A 65 1.15 -16.41 -3.37
N ARG A 66 0.45 -17.02 -2.39
CA ARG A 66 -1.01 -17.11 -2.26
C ARG A 66 -1.42 -16.69 -0.84
N CYS A 67 -1.07 -15.44 -0.48
CA CYS A 67 -1.29 -14.93 0.88
C CYS A 67 -2.78 -14.90 1.24
N GLY A 68 -3.13 -15.37 2.43
CA GLY A 68 -4.51 -15.35 2.94
C GLY A 68 -5.10 -13.94 3.04
N SER A 69 -4.27 -12.94 3.37
CA SER A 69 -4.67 -11.53 3.45
C SER A 69 -4.82 -10.83 2.08
N CYS A 70 -4.49 -11.49 0.95
CA CYS A 70 -4.47 -10.85 -0.36
C CYS A 70 -5.87 -10.77 -0.99
N GLY A 71 -6.32 -9.59 -1.41
CA GLY A 71 -7.57 -9.40 -2.16
C GLY A 71 -7.50 -9.91 -3.61
N GLN A 72 -6.31 -10.15 -4.14
CA GLN A 72 -6.09 -10.62 -5.50
C GLN A 72 -5.97 -12.15 -5.57
N TRP A 73 -5.15 -12.76 -4.71
CA TRP A 73 -4.77 -14.17 -4.76
C TRP A 73 -5.25 -15.00 -3.58
N GLY A 74 -5.87 -14.40 -2.58
CA GLY A 74 -6.46 -15.10 -1.43
C GLY A 74 -7.67 -15.96 -1.82
N GLU A 75 -8.38 -16.47 -0.84
CA GLU A 75 -9.49 -17.43 -0.99
C GLU A 75 -10.53 -16.99 -2.03
N ASN A 76 -10.99 -15.73 -1.95
CA ASN A 76 -11.96 -15.15 -2.87
C ASN A 76 -11.33 -14.17 -3.87
N GLY A 77 -10.02 -14.25 -4.06
CA GLY A 77 -9.26 -13.32 -4.88
C GLY A 77 -9.69 -13.32 -6.35
N HIS A 78 -9.84 -12.12 -6.92
CA HIS A 78 -10.31 -11.99 -8.30
C HIS A 78 -9.32 -12.57 -9.34
N LEU A 79 -8.00 -12.53 -9.07
CA LEU A 79 -6.99 -13.13 -9.96
C LEU A 79 -6.97 -14.65 -9.87
N ARG A 80 -7.26 -15.22 -8.70
CA ARG A 80 -7.45 -16.65 -8.56
C ARG A 80 -8.61 -17.12 -9.43
N LYS A 81 -9.75 -16.44 -9.35
CA LYS A 81 -10.92 -16.73 -10.19
C LYS A 81 -10.65 -16.52 -11.69
N LYS A 82 -9.86 -15.47 -12.04
CA LYS A 82 -9.42 -15.22 -13.41
C LYS A 82 -8.61 -16.41 -13.96
N LEU A 83 -7.65 -16.92 -13.17
CA LEU A 83 -6.83 -18.07 -13.55
C LEU A 83 -7.67 -19.36 -13.66
N GLU A 84 -8.63 -19.58 -12.74
CA GLU A 84 -9.55 -20.74 -12.78
C GLU A 84 -10.42 -20.75 -14.04
N ARG A 85 -10.76 -19.57 -14.61
CA ARG A 85 -11.46 -19.43 -15.90
C ARG A 85 -10.53 -19.57 -17.12
N GLY A 86 -9.24 -19.84 -16.93
CA GLY A 86 -8.25 -19.93 -18.01
C GLY A 86 -7.87 -18.59 -18.64
N GLU A 87 -8.21 -17.48 -18.02
CA GLU A 87 -7.86 -16.14 -18.52
C GLU A 87 -6.39 -15.81 -18.29
N LYS A 88 -5.80 -15.09 -19.24
CA LYS A 88 -4.39 -14.68 -19.18
C LYS A 88 -4.18 -13.63 -18.09
N LEU A 89 -3.07 -13.77 -17.34
CA LEU A 89 -2.60 -12.76 -16.41
C LEU A 89 -1.87 -11.64 -17.17
N GLU A 90 -2.17 -10.39 -16.81
CA GLU A 90 -1.69 -9.20 -17.50
C GLU A 90 -0.46 -8.59 -16.81
N GLN A 91 0.29 -7.81 -17.59
CA GLN A 91 1.41 -6.99 -17.13
C GLN A 91 1.35 -5.64 -17.83
N LEU A 92 1.73 -4.57 -17.14
CA LEU A 92 1.85 -3.24 -17.75
C LEU A 92 2.92 -3.24 -18.85
N ASP A 93 2.57 -2.69 -19.98
CA ASP A 93 3.51 -2.37 -21.04
C ASP A 93 4.43 -1.21 -20.59
N PHE A 94 5.73 -1.41 -20.71
CA PHE A 94 6.71 -0.44 -20.23
C PHE A 94 6.75 0.84 -21.08
N ASP A 95 6.49 0.75 -22.38
CA ASP A 95 6.46 1.93 -23.24
C ASP A 95 5.26 2.82 -22.91
N VAL A 96 4.13 2.21 -22.57
CA VAL A 96 2.96 2.94 -22.07
C VAL A 96 3.29 3.60 -20.72
N VAL A 97 3.97 2.91 -19.81
CA VAL A 97 4.40 3.49 -18.53
C VAL A 97 5.36 4.66 -18.74
N LYS A 98 6.33 4.56 -19.65
CA LYS A 98 7.23 5.68 -20.00
C LYS A 98 6.48 6.89 -20.50
N ARG A 99 5.44 6.69 -21.32
CA ARG A 99 4.56 7.78 -21.77
C ARG A 99 3.87 8.46 -20.59
N VAL A 100 3.30 7.69 -19.66
CA VAL A 100 2.66 8.24 -18.44
C VAL A 100 3.67 9.04 -17.61
N ILE A 101 4.90 8.53 -17.42
CA ILE A 101 5.97 9.25 -16.73
C ILE A 101 6.26 10.58 -17.42
N PHE A 102 6.40 10.56 -18.74
CA PHE A 102 6.70 11.76 -19.51
C PHE A 102 5.56 12.79 -19.44
N GLU A 103 4.30 12.38 -19.54
CA GLU A 103 3.14 13.26 -19.43
C GLU A 103 3.08 13.93 -18.05
N THR A 104 3.29 13.16 -16.97
CA THR A 104 3.04 13.59 -15.59
C THR A 104 4.25 14.23 -14.89
N ARG A 105 5.46 14.16 -15.49
CA ARG A 105 6.72 14.58 -14.85
C ARG A 105 6.74 16.01 -14.29
N ARG A 106 5.94 16.93 -14.88
CA ARG A 106 5.87 18.33 -14.42
C ARG A 106 5.20 18.47 -13.04
N ASP A 107 4.23 17.60 -12.74
CA ASP A 107 3.56 17.57 -11.45
C ASP A 107 4.41 16.88 -10.37
N LYS A 108 5.49 16.20 -10.78
CA LYS A 108 6.38 15.42 -9.90
C LYS A 108 5.60 14.44 -9.00
N PRO A 109 4.73 13.57 -9.56
CA PRO A 109 4.01 12.61 -8.77
C PRO A 109 4.96 11.60 -8.13
N PHE A 110 4.53 11.03 -7.00
CA PHE A 110 5.19 9.87 -6.41
C PHE A 110 4.66 8.59 -7.06
N TYR A 111 5.54 7.68 -7.46
CA TYR A 111 5.16 6.41 -8.05
C TYR A 111 5.14 5.31 -6.98
N TYR A 112 3.97 4.71 -6.75
CA TYR A 112 3.79 3.60 -5.82
C TYR A 112 3.68 2.31 -6.61
N VAL A 113 4.72 1.47 -6.55
CA VAL A 113 4.83 0.24 -7.35
C VAL A 113 4.45 -0.97 -6.51
N TRP A 114 3.46 -1.70 -6.99
CA TRP A 114 2.96 -2.92 -6.40
C TRP A 114 2.36 -3.83 -7.49
N GLY A 115 1.72 -4.93 -7.13
CA GLY A 115 1.10 -5.81 -8.13
C GLY A 115 0.74 -7.16 -7.55
N GLY A 116 0.94 -8.22 -8.34
CA GLY A 116 1.15 -9.56 -7.82
C GLY A 116 2.47 -9.56 -7.03
N GLU A 117 3.58 -9.83 -7.71
CA GLU A 117 4.93 -9.56 -7.18
C GLU A 117 5.72 -8.73 -8.19
N PRO A 118 6.04 -7.47 -7.88
CA PRO A 118 6.69 -6.56 -8.83
C PRO A 118 8.07 -7.02 -9.31
N THR A 119 8.82 -7.80 -8.53
CA THR A 119 10.12 -8.35 -8.96
C THR A 119 10.00 -9.31 -10.15
N MET A 120 8.81 -9.87 -10.39
CA MET A 120 8.50 -10.69 -11.56
C MET A 120 8.15 -9.87 -12.82
N TRP A 121 8.06 -8.54 -12.71
CA TRP A 121 7.90 -7.64 -13.85
C TRP A 121 9.29 -7.23 -14.36
N LYS A 122 9.67 -7.77 -15.52
CA LYS A 122 11.03 -7.58 -16.08
C LYS A 122 11.49 -6.12 -16.16
N PRO A 123 10.64 -5.12 -16.50
CA PRO A 123 11.06 -3.74 -16.57
C PRO A 123 11.22 -3.02 -15.23
N LEU A 124 11.19 -3.71 -14.08
CA LEU A 124 11.25 -3.06 -12.76
C LEU A 124 12.48 -2.14 -12.58
N LEU A 125 13.68 -2.63 -12.89
CA LEU A 125 14.90 -1.79 -12.80
C LEU A 125 14.90 -0.66 -13.84
N PRO A 126 14.66 -0.92 -15.15
CA PRO A 126 14.49 0.13 -16.15
C PRO A 126 13.45 1.20 -15.80
N PHE A 127 12.37 0.83 -15.10
CA PHE A 127 11.38 1.77 -14.62
C PHE A 127 11.95 2.76 -13.59
N PHE A 128 12.71 2.28 -12.60
CA PHE A 128 13.34 3.16 -11.61
C PHE A 128 14.45 4.03 -12.24
N GLU A 129 15.16 3.52 -13.23
CA GLU A 129 16.10 4.30 -14.05
C GLU A 129 15.38 5.42 -14.82
N GLU A 130 14.21 5.13 -15.38
CA GLU A 130 13.39 6.14 -16.08
C GLU A 130 12.87 7.22 -15.12
N LEU A 131 12.42 6.84 -13.92
CA LEU A 131 12.08 7.81 -12.87
C LEU A 131 13.26 8.71 -12.52
N ALA A 132 14.47 8.14 -12.39
CA ALA A 132 15.69 8.90 -12.09
C ALA A 132 16.01 9.95 -13.17
N LYS A 133 15.89 9.62 -14.47
CA LYS A 133 16.08 10.56 -15.59
C LYS A 133 15.18 11.79 -15.47
N HIS A 134 13.96 11.61 -14.97
CA HIS A 134 12.99 12.69 -14.79
C HIS A 134 13.02 13.31 -13.39
N LYS A 135 13.97 12.92 -12.53
CA LYS A 135 14.07 13.34 -11.11
C LYS A 135 12.79 13.05 -10.32
N LEU A 136 12.13 11.96 -10.67
CA LEU A 136 10.95 11.41 -10.00
C LEU A 136 11.36 10.35 -9.00
N ARG A 137 10.44 10.00 -8.11
CA ARG A 137 10.70 9.03 -7.05
C ARG A 137 9.53 8.08 -6.88
N GLY A 138 9.84 6.90 -6.33
CA GLY A 138 8.82 5.89 -6.08
C GLY A 138 9.12 5.02 -4.87
N SER A 139 8.17 4.16 -4.60
CA SER A 139 8.27 3.06 -3.65
C SER A 139 8.07 1.73 -4.34
N LEU A 140 8.58 0.69 -3.73
CA LEU A 140 8.39 -0.69 -4.15
C LEU A 140 7.78 -1.48 -2.99
N VAL A 141 6.68 -2.20 -3.25
CA VAL A 141 6.09 -3.18 -2.33
C VAL A 141 6.40 -4.57 -2.84
N THR A 142 7.07 -5.40 -2.05
CA THR A 142 7.53 -6.72 -2.49
C THR A 142 7.49 -7.74 -1.35
N ASN A 143 7.39 -9.00 -1.70
CA ASN A 143 7.57 -10.12 -0.79
C ASN A 143 9.05 -10.53 -0.64
N ALA A 144 9.97 -9.81 -1.27
CA ALA A 144 11.42 -9.94 -1.21
C ALA A 144 12.03 -11.22 -1.80
N GLN A 145 11.25 -12.18 -2.31
CA GLN A 145 11.80 -13.49 -2.73
C GLN A 145 12.85 -13.38 -3.86
N ASP A 146 12.65 -12.45 -4.79
CA ASP A 146 13.52 -12.29 -5.96
C ASP A 146 14.17 -10.90 -6.05
N LEU A 147 14.31 -10.21 -4.90
CA LEU A 147 14.83 -8.84 -4.86
C LEU A 147 16.35 -8.76 -4.73
N ASP A 148 16.98 -9.76 -4.12
CA ASP A 148 18.38 -9.70 -3.69
C ASP A 148 19.35 -9.33 -4.82
N HIS A 149 19.19 -9.93 -6.00
CA HIS A 149 20.10 -9.76 -7.14
C HIS A 149 20.02 -8.35 -7.80
N ILE A 150 18.93 -7.62 -7.65
CA ILE A 150 18.74 -6.28 -8.23
C ILE A 150 18.72 -5.16 -7.19
N LEU A 151 18.73 -5.48 -5.90
CA LEU A 151 18.54 -4.52 -4.82
C LEU A 151 19.54 -3.36 -4.86
N GLU A 152 20.83 -3.65 -5.06
CA GLU A 152 21.86 -2.62 -5.12
C GLU A 152 21.66 -1.68 -6.31
N ASN A 153 21.35 -2.23 -7.48
CA ASN A 153 21.08 -1.44 -8.69
C ASN A 153 19.85 -0.54 -8.50
N LEU A 154 18.79 -1.05 -7.87
CA LEU A 154 17.61 -0.23 -7.54
C LEU A 154 17.94 0.92 -6.60
N ILE A 155 18.77 0.68 -5.57
CA ILE A 155 19.25 1.73 -4.65
C ILE A 155 20.09 2.77 -5.40
N ASP A 156 20.95 2.33 -6.33
CA ASP A 156 21.82 3.21 -7.11
C ASP A 156 21.08 4.16 -8.05
N THR A 157 19.90 3.82 -8.48
CA THR A 157 19.05 4.75 -9.25
C THR A 157 18.72 6.02 -8.48
N LYS A 158 18.76 5.99 -7.15
CA LYS A 158 18.29 7.05 -6.24
C LYS A 158 16.83 7.45 -6.42
N ALA A 159 16.10 6.76 -7.29
CA ALA A 159 14.66 6.95 -7.50
C ALA A 159 13.82 6.10 -6.54
N LEU A 160 14.35 4.98 -6.03
CA LEU A 160 13.70 4.19 -4.99
C LEU A 160 13.83 4.92 -3.64
N SER A 161 12.73 5.47 -3.15
CA SER A 161 12.69 6.22 -1.89
C SER A 161 12.16 5.41 -0.72
N VAL A 162 11.29 4.45 -0.98
CA VAL A 162 10.69 3.58 0.05
C VAL A 162 10.67 2.14 -0.46
N LEU A 163 11.18 1.24 0.35
CA LEU A 163 11.11 -0.20 0.13
C LEU A 163 10.20 -0.80 1.20
N PHE A 164 9.00 -1.22 0.78
CA PHE A 164 8.06 -1.93 1.62
C PHE A 164 8.31 -3.43 1.51
N LEU A 165 8.54 -4.08 2.65
CA LEU A 165 8.81 -5.52 2.73
C LEU A 165 7.69 -6.21 3.50
N SER A 166 7.15 -7.26 2.92
CA SER A 166 6.03 -7.99 3.49
C SER A 166 6.48 -8.93 4.61
N LEU A 167 6.06 -8.70 5.85
CA LEU A 167 6.45 -9.48 7.02
C LEU A 167 5.25 -9.68 7.97
N ASP A 168 4.65 -10.87 7.98
CA ASP A 168 3.49 -11.19 8.82
C ASP A 168 3.80 -12.24 9.90
N GLY A 169 4.95 -12.90 9.83
CA GLY A 169 5.41 -13.91 10.77
C GLY A 169 6.61 -13.47 11.59
N TRP A 170 6.83 -14.17 12.71
CA TRP A 170 8.01 -14.00 13.58
C TRP A 170 9.10 -15.05 13.33
N ASP A 171 8.80 -16.05 12.51
CA ASP A 171 9.71 -17.09 12.01
C ASP A 171 9.22 -17.60 10.65
N SER A 172 9.97 -18.53 10.07
CA SER A 172 9.64 -19.11 8.76
C SER A 172 8.30 -19.86 8.76
N ALA A 173 7.98 -20.57 9.82
CA ALA A 173 6.74 -21.34 9.92
C ALA A 173 5.53 -20.40 9.97
N SER A 174 5.53 -19.41 10.86
CA SER A 174 4.46 -18.44 11.00
C SER A 174 4.28 -17.55 9.75
N GLN A 175 5.38 -17.16 9.10
CA GLN A 175 5.33 -16.41 7.85
C GLN A 175 4.65 -17.23 6.74
N ASN A 176 4.96 -18.50 6.61
CA ASN A 176 4.39 -19.38 5.58
C ASN A 176 2.89 -19.68 5.80
N ILE A 177 2.36 -19.59 7.01
CA ILE A 177 0.92 -19.74 7.28
C ILE A 177 0.14 -18.63 6.54
N MET A 178 0.54 -17.39 6.72
CA MET A 178 -0.15 -16.24 6.08
C MET A 178 0.27 -16.06 4.61
N ARG A 179 1.55 -16.32 4.29
CA ARG A 179 2.17 -16.07 2.99
C ARG A 179 2.53 -17.37 2.29
N SER A 180 1.54 -18.23 2.08
CA SER A 180 1.71 -19.54 1.45
C SER A 180 2.32 -19.41 0.05
N PRO A 181 3.28 -20.25 -0.32
CA PRO A 181 3.84 -20.29 -1.66
C PRO A 181 2.83 -20.83 -2.68
N ALA A 182 2.90 -20.34 -3.92
CA ALA A 182 1.96 -20.72 -4.98
C ALA A 182 2.06 -22.20 -5.40
N ASN A 183 3.19 -22.83 -5.15
CA ASN A 183 3.49 -24.23 -5.51
C ASN A 183 3.36 -25.21 -4.36
N ASN A 184 2.79 -24.80 -3.23
CA ASN A 184 2.62 -25.60 -2.00
C ASN A 184 3.92 -26.18 -1.40
N LYS A 185 5.11 -25.69 -1.82
CA LYS A 185 6.39 -26.03 -1.23
C LYS A 185 6.71 -25.03 -0.11
N LEU A 186 7.45 -25.42 0.92
CA LEU A 186 7.95 -24.49 1.92
C LEU A 186 8.74 -23.37 1.24
N SER A 187 8.46 -22.14 1.63
CA SER A 187 9.11 -20.95 1.11
C SER A 187 10.15 -20.44 2.10
N ASP A 188 11.26 -19.96 1.59
CA ASP A 188 12.31 -19.23 2.32
C ASP A 188 11.99 -17.71 2.37
N ASN A 189 10.72 -17.36 2.26
CA ASN A 189 10.28 -15.96 2.19
C ASN A 189 10.67 -15.14 3.43
N PHE A 190 10.61 -15.77 4.63
CA PHE A 190 11.02 -15.11 5.87
C PHE A 190 12.50 -14.78 5.86
N GLU A 191 13.35 -15.76 5.58
CA GLU A 191 14.80 -15.64 5.53
C GLU A 191 15.24 -14.60 4.50
N LYS A 192 14.64 -14.64 3.31
CA LYS A 192 14.91 -13.66 2.24
C LYS A 192 14.48 -12.25 2.61
N THR A 193 13.32 -12.09 3.26
CA THR A 193 12.87 -10.79 3.75
C THR A 193 13.85 -10.21 4.76
N MET A 194 14.34 -11.04 5.70
CA MET A 194 15.32 -10.64 6.70
C MET A 194 16.68 -10.30 6.06
N ALA A 195 17.15 -11.13 5.13
CA ALA A 195 18.40 -10.91 4.40
C ALA A 195 18.38 -9.62 3.56
N VAL A 196 17.28 -9.33 2.87
CA VAL A 196 17.10 -8.09 2.11
C VAL A 196 17.16 -6.85 3.00
N MET A 197 16.60 -6.91 4.21
CA MET A 197 16.69 -5.79 5.17
C MET A 197 18.13 -5.51 5.60
N GLU A 198 18.90 -6.57 5.95
CA GLU A 198 20.31 -6.40 6.31
C GLU A 198 21.13 -5.90 5.12
N LYS A 199 20.96 -6.50 3.94
CA LYS A 199 21.67 -6.08 2.73
C LYS A 199 21.37 -4.62 2.36
N ALA A 200 20.12 -4.19 2.48
CA ALA A 200 19.76 -2.79 2.26
C ALA A 200 20.46 -1.84 3.25
N LYS A 201 20.55 -2.24 4.52
CA LYS A 201 21.28 -1.48 5.57
C LYS A 201 22.77 -1.40 5.26
N GLU A 202 23.41 -2.50 4.89
CA GLU A 202 24.83 -2.57 4.50
C GLU A 202 25.15 -1.69 3.27
N ILE A 203 24.35 -1.81 2.20
CA ILE A 203 24.51 -1.01 0.98
C ILE A 203 24.40 0.47 1.32
N LYS A 204 23.38 0.87 2.08
CA LYS A 204 23.19 2.28 2.49
C LYS A 204 24.36 2.79 3.33
N ALA A 205 24.87 1.99 4.27
CA ALA A 205 26.01 2.36 5.11
C ALA A 205 27.28 2.52 4.26
N ARG A 206 27.61 1.56 3.39
CA ARG A 206 28.76 1.59 2.48
C ARG A 206 28.74 2.80 1.53
N LYS A 207 27.55 3.10 0.96
CA LYS A 207 27.36 4.19 0.00
C LYS A 207 27.05 5.53 0.64
N LYS A 208 26.91 5.58 1.98
CA LYS A 208 26.48 6.75 2.75
C LYS A 208 25.12 7.31 2.29
N TYR A 209 24.20 6.44 1.88
CA TYR A 209 22.86 6.81 1.47
C TYR A 209 21.88 6.72 2.64
N SER A 210 20.94 7.67 2.72
CA SER A 210 19.83 7.62 3.69
C SER A 210 18.61 6.83 3.17
N PHE A 211 18.44 6.74 1.86
CA PHE A 211 17.32 6.09 1.18
C PHE A 211 17.76 4.83 0.43
N PRO A 212 16.84 3.90 0.17
CA PRO A 212 15.42 3.93 0.54
C PRO A 212 15.17 3.80 2.04
N MET A 213 14.02 4.34 2.52
CA MET A 213 13.48 3.89 3.80
C MET A 213 13.08 2.43 3.66
N VAL A 214 13.51 1.60 4.59
CA VAL A 214 13.10 0.19 4.67
C VAL A 214 11.94 0.09 5.66
N ILE A 215 10.79 -0.35 5.17
CA ILE A 215 9.54 -0.38 5.91
C ILE A 215 8.93 -1.78 5.81
N PRO A 216 9.15 -2.67 6.80
CA PRO A 216 8.38 -3.89 6.90
C PRO A 216 6.90 -3.55 7.12
N ILE A 217 6.01 -4.34 6.52
CA ILE A 217 4.56 -4.19 6.64
C ILE A 217 4.00 -5.47 7.23
N THR A 218 3.23 -5.35 8.31
CA THR A 218 2.53 -6.47 8.94
C THR A 218 1.02 -6.25 8.87
N VAL A 219 0.29 -7.24 8.37
CA VAL A 219 -1.17 -7.28 8.43
C VAL A 219 -1.59 -8.11 9.64
N ILE A 220 -2.31 -7.48 10.58
CA ILE A 220 -2.82 -8.14 11.78
C ILE A 220 -3.93 -9.10 11.39
N SER A 221 -3.79 -10.35 11.79
CA SER A 221 -4.69 -11.46 11.45
C SER A 221 -4.85 -12.42 12.64
N ASN A 222 -5.65 -13.45 12.48
CA ASN A 222 -5.80 -14.51 13.47
C ASN A 222 -4.52 -15.34 13.71
N THR A 223 -3.55 -15.26 12.79
CA THR A 223 -2.29 -16.03 12.90
C THR A 223 -1.20 -15.29 13.68
N ASN A 224 -1.29 -13.95 13.82
CA ASN A 224 -0.19 -13.15 14.39
C ASN A 224 -0.58 -12.10 15.41
N TYR A 225 -1.88 -11.90 15.70
CA TYR A 225 -2.35 -10.84 16.61
C TYR A 225 -1.73 -10.90 18.02
N SER A 226 -1.28 -12.06 18.46
CA SER A 226 -0.61 -12.31 19.75
C SER A 226 0.92 -12.21 19.70
N HIS A 227 1.52 -12.00 18.54
CA HIS A 227 2.97 -11.99 18.30
C HIS A 227 3.47 -10.70 17.62
N LEU A 228 2.69 -9.60 17.69
CA LEU A 228 3.08 -8.35 17.02
C LEU A 228 4.38 -7.77 17.59
N VAL A 229 4.62 -7.96 18.88
CA VAL A 229 5.85 -7.55 19.57
C VAL A 229 7.05 -8.36 19.07
N ASP A 230 6.88 -9.67 18.90
CA ASP A 230 7.96 -10.54 18.42
C ASP A 230 8.34 -10.19 16.98
N ILE A 231 7.36 -9.95 16.11
CA ILE A 231 7.61 -9.47 14.74
C ILE A 231 8.34 -8.13 14.75
N HIS A 232 7.96 -7.19 15.62
CA HIS A 232 8.60 -5.87 15.67
C HIS A 232 10.04 -5.94 16.19
N LYS A 233 10.34 -6.80 17.16
CA LYS A 233 11.70 -7.03 17.67
C LYS A 233 12.69 -7.44 16.58
N LEU A 234 12.25 -8.19 15.55
CA LEU A 234 13.10 -8.61 14.43
C LEU A 234 13.64 -7.43 13.62
N VAL A 235 12.90 -6.31 13.58
CA VAL A 235 13.14 -5.21 12.64
C VAL A 235 13.44 -3.87 13.31
N ILE A 236 13.33 -3.78 14.64
CA ILE A 236 13.43 -2.52 15.41
C ILE A 236 14.75 -1.77 15.19
N ASP A 237 15.85 -2.46 14.90
CA ASP A 237 17.17 -1.89 14.63
C ASP A 237 17.57 -1.95 13.14
N LYS A 238 16.64 -2.36 12.25
CA LYS A 238 16.88 -2.55 10.80
C LYS A 238 16.05 -1.62 9.93
N ALA A 239 14.86 -1.25 10.40
CA ALA A 239 13.87 -0.48 9.68
C ALA A 239 13.74 0.96 10.21
N GLN A 240 13.05 1.81 9.46
CA GLN A 240 12.76 3.18 9.86
C GLN A 240 11.33 3.35 10.40
N LEU A 241 10.38 2.60 9.84
CA LEU A 241 8.97 2.52 10.27
C LEU A 241 8.51 1.08 10.20
N HIS A 242 7.50 0.71 11.01
CA HIS A 242 6.85 -0.58 10.93
C HIS A 242 5.32 -0.42 11.06
N PRO A 243 4.59 -0.26 9.95
CA PRO A 243 3.15 -0.22 9.94
C PRO A 243 2.54 -1.60 10.24
N PHE A 244 1.61 -1.61 11.19
CA PHE A 244 0.72 -2.72 11.48
C PHE A 244 -0.67 -2.35 11.01
N TYR A 245 -1.16 -3.07 10.00
CA TYR A 245 -2.47 -2.85 9.42
C TYR A 245 -3.47 -3.82 10.00
N PHE A 246 -4.56 -3.30 10.57
CA PHE A 246 -5.73 -4.15 10.75
C PHE A 246 -6.21 -4.63 9.39
N GLY A 247 -6.55 -5.91 9.31
CA GLY A 247 -6.89 -6.54 8.05
C GLY A 247 -8.04 -5.86 7.33
N TRP A 248 -7.94 -5.75 6.02
CA TRP A 248 -9.02 -5.25 5.17
C TRP A 248 -9.90 -6.41 4.72
N PHE A 249 -11.08 -6.49 5.30
CA PHE A 249 -12.05 -7.51 4.98
C PHE A 249 -13.48 -6.95 5.06
N ILE A 250 -14.39 -7.56 4.34
CA ILE A 250 -15.80 -7.19 4.35
C ILE A 250 -16.64 -8.43 4.64
N THR A 251 -17.86 -8.23 5.17
CA THR A 251 -18.85 -9.27 5.30
C THR A 251 -19.70 -9.39 4.03
N GLU A 252 -20.39 -10.53 3.86
CA GLU A 252 -21.34 -10.73 2.75
C GLU A 252 -22.44 -9.66 2.74
N GLU A 253 -22.98 -9.32 3.91
CA GLU A 253 -23.96 -8.23 4.04
C GLU A 253 -23.40 -6.90 3.54
N ARG A 254 -22.13 -6.59 3.88
CA ARG A 254 -21.48 -5.36 3.46
C ARG A 254 -21.16 -5.35 1.96
N ALA A 255 -20.82 -6.51 1.40
CA ALA A 255 -20.62 -6.69 -0.03
C ALA A 255 -21.95 -6.47 -0.80
N ALA A 256 -23.04 -7.09 -0.37
CA ALA A 256 -24.35 -6.92 -0.99
C ALA A 256 -24.85 -5.47 -0.91
N LEU A 257 -24.63 -4.80 0.23
CA LEU A 257 -24.94 -3.36 0.35
C LEU A 257 -24.09 -2.52 -0.60
N HIS A 258 -22.80 -2.87 -0.75
CA HIS A 258 -21.91 -2.17 -1.68
C HIS A 258 -22.39 -2.30 -3.12
N GLU A 259 -22.77 -3.48 -3.55
CA GLU A 259 -23.32 -3.71 -4.90
C GLU A 259 -24.49 -2.77 -5.19
N LYS A 260 -25.48 -2.74 -4.30
CA LYS A 260 -26.66 -1.86 -4.44
C LYS A 260 -26.29 -0.37 -4.51
N VAL A 261 -25.45 0.10 -3.59
CA VAL A 261 -25.05 1.50 -3.52
C VAL A 261 -24.18 1.87 -4.73
N PHE A 262 -23.28 0.99 -5.13
CA PHE A 262 -22.38 1.22 -6.26
C PHE A 262 -23.18 1.29 -7.57
N GLU A 263 -24.06 0.34 -7.81
CA GLU A 263 -24.92 0.31 -8.99
C GLU A 263 -25.81 1.57 -9.07
N SER A 264 -26.40 1.99 -7.96
CA SER A 264 -27.24 3.21 -7.92
C SER A 264 -26.46 4.50 -8.21
N ARG A 265 -25.16 4.57 -7.89
CA ARG A 265 -24.33 5.76 -8.10
C ARG A 265 -23.65 5.80 -9.47
N PHE A 266 -23.24 4.63 -9.96
CA PHE A 266 -22.34 4.53 -11.11
C PHE A 266 -22.97 3.85 -12.32
N ASP A 267 -24.17 3.29 -12.18
CA ASP A 267 -24.88 2.55 -13.24
C ASP A 267 -24.06 1.38 -13.78
N SER A 268 -23.35 0.70 -12.86
CA SER A 268 -22.48 -0.45 -13.15
C SER A 268 -22.31 -1.32 -11.91
N LYS A 269 -22.01 -2.61 -12.10
CA LYS A 269 -21.78 -3.54 -10.99
C LYS A 269 -20.30 -3.55 -10.58
N PRO A 270 -19.98 -3.57 -9.27
CA PRO A 270 -18.62 -3.75 -8.81
C PRO A 270 -18.14 -5.17 -9.09
N GLN A 271 -16.84 -5.36 -9.34
CA GLN A 271 -16.29 -6.66 -9.78
C GLN A 271 -15.25 -7.25 -8.82
N ASN A 272 -14.52 -6.40 -8.09
CA ASN A 272 -13.33 -6.84 -7.35
C ASN A 272 -13.50 -6.87 -5.83
N HIS A 273 -14.59 -6.30 -5.29
CA HIS A 273 -14.85 -6.20 -3.85
C HIS A 273 -14.94 -7.55 -3.14
N LEU A 274 -15.43 -8.61 -3.82
CA LEU A 274 -15.56 -9.94 -3.25
C LEU A 274 -14.22 -10.58 -2.86
N GLY A 275 -13.10 -10.13 -3.42
CA GLY A 275 -11.76 -10.54 -3.02
C GLY A 275 -11.42 -10.20 -1.56
N TYR A 276 -12.23 -9.36 -0.91
CA TYR A 276 -12.10 -8.97 0.50
C TYR A 276 -13.04 -9.71 1.45
N LEU A 277 -13.79 -10.71 0.98
CA LEU A 277 -14.42 -11.72 1.82
C LEU A 277 -13.37 -12.72 2.28
N LYS A 278 -12.95 -12.66 3.54
CA LYS A 278 -11.78 -13.39 4.06
C LYS A 278 -12.01 -13.93 5.45
N SER A 279 -11.57 -15.17 5.68
CA SER A 279 -11.64 -15.85 6.97
C SER A 279 -10.44 -15.59 7.89
N CYS A 280 -9.30 -15.18 7.36
CA CYS A 280 -8.06 -14.99 8.15
C CYS A 280 -8.11 -13.83 9.17
N PHE A 281 -9.21 -13.12 9.26
CA PHE A 281 -9.44 -12.05 10.24
C PHE A 281 -10.49 -12.41 11.28
N ASN A 282 -11.08 -13.61 11.21
CA ASN A 282 -11.92 -14.16 12.26
C ASN A 282 -11.05 -14.52 13.48
N ASP A 283 -11.64 -14.55 14.66
CA ASP A 283 -11.03 -15.04 15.90
C ASP A 283 -9.80 -14.24 16.38
N VAL A 284 -9.69 -12.98 16.02
CA VAL A 284 -8.70 -12.06 16.60
C VAL A 284 -9.18 -11.60 17.96
N ASP A 285 -8.43 -11.90 19.05
CA ASP A 285 -8.77 -11.43 20.40
C ASP A 285 -8.43 -9.93 20.57
N PRO A 286 -9.44 -9.06 20.73
CA PRO A 286 -9.23 -7.63 20.87
C PRO A 286 -8.46 -7.21 22.13
N LYS A 287 -8.53 -8.01 23.21
CA LYS A 287 -7.81 -7.75 24.46
C LYS A 287 -6.33 -8.00 24.27
N VAL A 288 -5.99 -9.19 23.76
CA VAL A 288 -4.59 -9.58 23.50
C VAL A 288 -3.97 -8.61 22.48
N THR A 289 -4.68 -8.30 21.40
CA THR A 289 -4.19 -7.33 20.38
C THR A 289 -3.91 -5.96 21.00
N ALA A 290 -4.78 -5.45 21.87
CA ALA A 290 -4.57 -4.16 22.54
C ALA A 290 -3.35 -4.18 23.46
N GLU A 291 -3.12 -5.27 24.18
CA GLU A 291 -1.94 -5.47 25.03
C GLU A 291 -0.65 -5.49 24.18
N GLN A 292 -0.63 -6.22 23.06
CA GLN A 292 0.48 -6.24 22.10
C GLN A 292 0.77 -4.83 21.54
N ILE A 293 -0.24 -4.07 21.14
CA ILE A 293 -0.08 -2.70 20.66
C ILE A 293 0.48 -1.77 21.73
N LYS A 294 0.05 -1.91 23.00
CA LYS A 294 0.58 -1.16 24.13
C LYS A 294 2.08 -1.46 24.32
N GLU A 295 2.45 -2.74 24.28
CA GLU A 295 3.84 -3.17 24.45
C GLU A 295 4.72 -2.73 23.26
N LEU A 296 4.25 -2.83 22.01
CA LEU A 296 4.93 -2.29 20.83
C LEU A 296 5.37 -0.84 21.03
N ARG A 297 4.49 -0.01 21.58
CA ARG A 297 4.79 1.41 21.86
C ARG A 297 5.81 1.58 22.98
N ALA A 298 5.79 0.70 23.97
CA ALA A 298 6.74 0.75 25.09
C ALA A 298 8.16 0.38 24.64
N ILE A 299 8.35 -0.73 23.91
CA ILE A 299 9.67 -1.17 23.45
C ILE A 299 10.29 -0.27 22.39
N SER A 300 9.46 0.49 21.67
CA SER A 300 9.92 1.41 20.62
C SER A 300 10.28 2.81 21.13
N LYS A 301 10.11 3.05 22.44
CA LYS A 301 10.42 4.38 23.03
C LYS A 301 11.93 4.67 22.87
N GLY A 302 12.25 5.78 22.21
CA GLY A 302 13.64 6.17 21.93
C GLY A 302 14.30 5.45 20.74
N LYS A 303 13.63 4.51 20.09
CA LYS A 303 14.12 3.84 18.89
C LYS A 303 13.80 4.63 17.62
N VAL A 304 14.55 4.38 16.55
CA VAL A 304 14.32 4.96 15.22
C VAL A 304 13.11 4.30 14.56
N CYS A 305 13.03 2.97 14.62
CA CYS A 305 11.90 2.24 14.06
C CYS A 305 10.65 2.41 14.93
N ILE A 306 9.64 3.06 14.37
CA ILE A 306 8.41 3.39 15.08
C ILE A 306 7.27 2.52 14.55
N PRO A 307 6.53 1.80 15.42
CA PRO A 307 5.33 1.09 15.01
C PRO A 307 4.20 2.09 14.72
N GLN A 308 3.53 1.90 13.60
CA GLN A 308 2.32 2.65 13.23
C GLN A 308 1.14 1.69 13.20
N ILE A 309 0.05 2.04 13.85
CA ILE A 309 -1.18 1.24 13.84
C ILE A 309 -2.17 1.90 12.89
N ILE A 310 -2.66 1.13 11.94
CA ILE A 310 -3.54 1.62 10.87
C ILE A 310 -4.78 0.72 10.74
N PRO A 311 -5.98 1.26 10.90
CA PRO A 311 -6.31 2.62 11.33
C PRO A 311 -5.86 2.92 12.76
N ASP A 312 -5.91 4.19 13.16
CA ASP A 312 -5.42 4.71 14.44
C ASP A 312 -6.34 4.28 15.63
N ILE A 313 -6.36 2.98 15.90
CA ILE A 313 -7.15 2.33 16.97
C ILE A 313 -6.23 1.56 17.92
N TYR A 314 -6.43 1.73 19.25
CA TYR A 314 -5.48 1.25 20.26
C TYR A 314 -6.13 0.53 21.44
N THR A 315 -7.42 0.73 21.68
CA THR A 315 -8.11 0.16 22.84
C THR A 315 -8.86 -1.10 22.48
N LYS A 316 -9.06 -2.00 23.44
CA LYS A 316 -9.87 -3.21 23.27
C LYS A 316 -11.22 -2.87 22.63
N ALA A 317 -11.93 -1.86 23.14
CA ALA A 317 -13.26 -1.48 22.62
C ALA A 317 -13.22 -0.98 21.16
N GLN A 318 -12.17 -0.24 20.76
CA GLN A 318 -12.01 0.18 19.37
C GLN A 318 -11.70 -1.01 18.47
N ILE A 319 -10.86 -1.94 18.90
CA ILE A 319 -10.47 -3.13 18.15
C ILE A 319 -11.69 -4.06 18.01
N GLU A 320 -12.41 -4.29 19.11
CA GLU A 320 -13.66 -5.05 19.10
C GLU A 320 -14.68 -4.43 18.13
N ARG A 321 -14.87 -3.12 18.19
CA ARG A 321 -15.71 -2.41 17.23
C ARG A 321 -15.23 -2.57 15.79
N TYR A 322 -13.92 -2.59 15.51
CA TYR A 322 -13.39 -2.79 14.17
C TYR A 322 -13.81 -4.14 13.57
N TYR A 323 -13.79 -5.21 14.38
CA TYR A 323 -14.14 -6.55 13.88
C TYR A 323 -15.65 -6.82 13.82
N HIS A 324 -16.47 -6.07 14.58
CA HIS A 324 -17.92 -6.33 14.66
C HIS A 324 -18.80 -5.26 14.01
N ASP A 325 -18.38 -3.98 14.01
CA ASP A 325 -19.13 -2.88 13.38
C ASP A 325 -18.54 -2.53 12.00
N HIS A 326 -18.98 -3.27 10.98
CA HIS A 326 -18.53 -3.02 9.59
C HIS A 326 -19.10 -1.74 8.96
N SER A 327 -19.93 -0.99 9.68
CA SER A 327 -20.37 0.35 9.28
C SER A 327 -19.44 1.47 9.77
N TRP A 328 -18.59 1.19 10.75
CA TRP A 328 -17.70 2.16 11.35
C TRP A 328 -16.51 2.51 10.47
N HIS A 329 -16.38 3.79 10.12
CA HIS A 329 -15.30 4.33 9.29
C HIS A 329 -14.06 4.74 10.11
N CYS A 330 -13.88 4.26 11.32
CA CYS A 330 -12.74 4.57 12.20
C CYS A 330 -12.48 6.09 12.37
N GLY A 331 -13.53 6.91 12.26
CA GLY A 331 -13.44 8.38 12.37
C GLY A 331 -13.04 9.12 11.07
N TYR A 332 -13.00 8.44 9.93
CA TYR A 332 -12.70 9.04 8.63
C TYR A 332 -14.01 9.36 7.88
N PRO A 333 -14.45 10.64 7.80
CA PRO A 333 -15.75 10.98 7.23
C PRO A 333 -15.77 11.05 5.70
N LYS A 334 -14.60 11.14 5.05
CA LYS A 334 -14.48 11.35 3.60
C LYS A 334 -13.18 10.76 3.06
N CYS A 335 -13.18 10.36 1.79
CA CYS A 335 -11.98 9.93 1.07
C CYS A 335 -11.27 11.13 0.43
N GLU A 336 -10.02 11.36 0.79
CA GLU A 336 -9.18 12.40 0.17
C GLU A 336 -8.22 11.82 -0.88
N SER A 337 -7.96 10.52 -0.83
CA SER A 337 -7.06 9.81 -1.75
C SER A 337 -7.43 10.03 -3.22
N ILE A 338 -8.73 10.06 -3.53
CA ILE A 338 -9.27 10.23 -4.90
C ILE A 338 -8.90 11.58 -5.56
N TYR A 339 -8.43 12.55 -4.79
CA TYR A 339 -7.94 13.84 -5.31
C TYR A 339 -6.42 13.85 -5.49
N TYR A 340 -5.73 12.85 -4.97
CA TYR A 340 -4.28 12.82 -4.94
C TYR A 340 -3.68 11.64 -5.73
N THR A 341 -4.35 10.48 -5.72
CA THR A 341 -3.84 9.22 -6.27
C THR A 341 -4.73 8.70 -7.40
N ALA A 342 -4.10 8.28 -8.49
CA ALA A 342 -4.71 7.40 -9.50
C ALA A 342 -4.06 6.02 -9.42
N GLU A 343 -4.88 4.98 -9.57
CA GLU A 343 -4.42 3.59 -9.69
C GLU A 343 -4.42 3.16 -11.15
N VAL A 344 -3.36 2.53 -11.61
CA VAL A 344 -3.24 1.94 -12.95
C VAL A 344 -3.10 0.43 -12.82
N SER A 345 -4.01 -0.29 -13.45
CA SER A 345 -4.05 -1.76 -13.48
C SER A 345 -3.15 -2.33 -14.57
N PRO A 346 -2.75 -3.61 -14.52
CA PRO A 346 -1.87 -4.26 -15.51
C PRO A 346 -2.38 -4.25 -16.95
N ASP A 347 -3.69 -4.17 -17.13
CA ASP A 347 -4.39 -4.03 -18.41
C ASP A 347 -4.54 -2.57 -18.90
N GLY A 348 -3.94 -1.63 -18.19
CA GLY A 348 -3.95 -0.19 -18.51
C GLY A 348 -5.16 0.57 -17.97
N ARG A 349 -6.15 -0.08 -17.36
CA ARG A 349 -7.30 0.63 -16.76
C ARG A 349 -6.85 1.56 -15.63
N VAL A 350 -7.44 2.76 -15.60
CA VAL A 350 -7.21 3.74 -14.54
C VAL A 350 -8.43 3.81 -13.63
N THR A 351 -8.19 3.64 -12.33
CA THR A 351 -9.24 3.63 -11.31
C THR A 351 -8.94 4.64 -10.20
N PRO A 352 -9.97 5.23 -9.57
CA PRO A 352 -9.78 6.14 -8.44
C PRO A 352 -9.42 5.42 -7.13
N CYS A 353 -9.67 4.11 -7.03
CA CYS A 353 -9.47 3.31 -5.83
C CYS A 353 -8.40 2.25 -6.05
N ARG A 354 -7.46 2.13 -5.12
CA ARG A 354 -6.42 1.10 -5.15
C ARG A 354 -6.96 -0.27 -4.70
N ASP A 355 -7.63 -0.32 -3.58
CA ASP A 355 -8.10 -1.59 -3.01
C ASP A 355 -9.34 -2.11 -3.74
N TYR A 356 -10.30 -1.24 -4.00
CA TYR A 356 -11.58 -1.58 -4.66
C TYR A 356 -11.62 -0.99 -6.06
N GLN A 357 -11.03 -1.70 -7.04
CA GLN A 357 -10.90 -1.27 -8.43
C GLN A 357 -12.18 -1.53 -9.23
N ASP A 358 -13.32 -1.18 -8.65
CA ASP A 358 -14.64 -1.45 -9.23
C ASP A 358 -15.09 -0.41 -10.25
N PHE A 359 -14.51 0.80 -10.21
CA PHE A 359 -14.84 1.90 -11.13
C PHE A 359 -13.67 2.19 -12.07
N THR A 360 -13.88 2.01 -13.37
CA THR A 360 -12.89 2.36 -14.40
C THR A 360 -13.17 3.75 -14.95
N ALA A 361 -12.18 4.64 -14.87
CA ALA A 361 -12.27 6.01 -15.38
C ALA A 361 -11.74 6.18 -16.83
N GLY A 362 -11.00 5.23 -17.33
CA GLY A 362 -10.41 5.18 -18.67
C GLY A 362 -9.31 4.14 -18.77
N ASN A 363 -8.61 4.10 -19.90
CA ASN A 363 -7.49 3.19 -20.14
C ASN A 363 -6.31 3.95 -20.76
N ILE A 364 -5.12 3.83 -20.14
CA ILE A 364 -3.90 4.50 -20.62
C ILE A 364 -3.36 3.93 -21.92
N ASN A 365 -3.82 2.76 -22.37
CA ASN A 365 -3.45 2.24 -23.68
C ASN A 365 -4.09 3.07 -24.80
N ASP A 366 -5.27 3.65 -24.54
CA ASP A 366 -6.09 4.32 -25.56
C ASP A 366 -6.08 5.85 -25.41
N GLN A 367 -5.75 6.37 -24.21
CA GLN A 367 -5.91 7.79 -23.87
C GLN A 367 -4.68 8.34 -23.16
N GLY A 368 -4.48 9.66 -23.19
CA GLY A 368 -3.51 10.36 -22.36
C GLY A 368 -3.90 10.30 -20.88
N PHE A 369 -2.91 10.29 -19.98
CA PHE A 369 -3.17 10.16 -18.55
C PHE A 369 -4.06 11.30 -18.02
N TYR A 370 -3.81 12.54 -18.44
CA TYR A 370 -4.60 13.69 -17.96
C TYR A 370 -6.01 13.73 -18.53
N ASP A 371 -6.25 13.19 -19.73
CA ASP A 371 -7.58 13.06 -20.30
C ASP A 371 -8.46 12.16 -19.44
N ILE A 372 -7.85 11.15 -18.77
CA ILE A 372 -8.51 10.27 -17.82
C ILE A 372 -8.61 10.94 -16.45
N TRP A 373 -7.49 11.41 -15.87
CA TRP A 373 -7.40 11.94 -14.51
C TRP A 373 -8.31 13.17 -14.28
N ASN A 374 -8.38 14.04 -15.29
CA ASN A 374 -9.25 15.23 -15.30
C ASN A 374 -10.50 15.03 -16.16
N GLY A 375 -10.72 13.82 -16.66
CA GLY A 375 -11.86 13.46 -17.49
C GLY A 375 -13.19 13.40 -16.75
N GLY A 376 -14.26 13.30 -17.53
CA GLY A 376 -15.64 13.34 -17.04
C GLY A 376 -15.95 12.21 -16.05
N LEU A 377 -15.44 10.99 -16.28
CA LEU A 377 -15.66 9.83 -15.42
C LEU A 377 -14.95 9.97 -14.08
N PHE A 378 -13.68 10.41 -14.05
CA PHE A 378 -12.97 10.63 -12.80
C PHE A 378 -13.61 11.76 -11.98
N LYS A 379 -14.04 12.83 -12.65
CA LYS A 379 -14.81 13.92 -12.03
C LYS A 379 -16.17 13.43 -11.51
N LYS A 380 -16.89 12.55 -12.26
CA LYS A 380 -18.13 11.91 -11.80
C LYS A 380 -17.88 11.15 -10.50
N PHE A 381 -16.84 10.31 -10.45
CA PHE A 381 -16.50 9.55 -9.25
C PHE A 381 -16.24 10.48 -8.05
N ARG A 382 -15.43 11.52 -8.21
CA ARG A 382 -15.16 12.51 -7.14
C ARG A 382 -16.43 13.20 -6.64
N ARG A 383 -17.39 13.52 -7.53
CA ARG A 383 -18.70 14.10 -7.14
C ARG A 383 -19.56 13.12 -6.36
N GLU A 384 -19.65 11.89 -6.81
CA GLU A 384 -20.44 10.85 -6.14
C GLU A 384 -19.89 10.56 -4.73
N MET A 385 -18.57 10.55 -4.55
CA MET A 385 -17.94 10.35 -3.25
C MET A 385 -18.18 11.51 -2.27
N LYS A 386 -18.61 12.69 -2.72
CA LYS A 386 -19.07 13.76 -1.82
C LYS A 386 -20.44 13.48 -1.19
N LYS A 387 -21.25 12.65 -1.82
CA LYS A 387 -22.55 12.23 -1.25
C LYS A 387 -22.40 11.26 -0.07
N GLY A 388 -21.20 10.75 0.18
CA GLY A 388 -20.84 9.83 1.25
C GLY A 388 -19.96 8.69 0.76
N LEU A 389 -19.29 8.04 1.70
CA LEU A 389 -18.42 6.91 1.44
C LEU A 389 -19.20 5.69 0.93
N LEU A 390 -18.55 4.85 0.13
CA LEU A 390 -19.11 3.56 -0.28
C LEU A 390 -19.05 2.57 0.90
N PRO A 391 -19.93 1.57 0.95
CA PRO A 391 -19.96 0.58 2.02
C PRO A 391 -18.62 -0.11 2.29
N VAL A 392 -17.81 -0.38 1.28
CA VAL A 392 -16.48 -1.01 1.42
C VAL A 392 -15.40 -0.05 1.98
N CYS A 393 -15.63 1.26 1.96
CA CYS A 393 -14.61 2.22 2.40
C CYS A 393 -14.26 2.11 3.90
N THR A 394 -15.09 1.43 4.71
CA THR A 394 -14.82 1.19 6.14
C THR A 394 -13.57 0.34 6.38
N ARG A 395 -13.15 -0.41 5.37
CA ARG A 395 -11.98 -1.30 5.40
C ARG A 395 -11.10 -1.06 4.17
N CYS A 396 -10.62 0.20 4.03
CA CYS A 396 -9.85 0.64 2.87
C CYS A 396 -8.61 1.41 3.34
N CYS A 397 -7.44 0.97 2.90
CA CYS A 397 -6.18 1.64 3.24
C CYS A 397 -6.11 3.07 2.67
N GLY A 398 -6.68 3.32 1.51
CA GLY A 398 -6.76 4.66 0.90
C GLY A 398 -7.57 5.65 1.73
N LEU A 399 -8.58 5.17 2.49
CA LEU A 399 -9.32 5.99 3.45
C LEU A 399 -8.53 6.22 4.75
N GLN A 400 -7.85 5.16 5.22
CA GLN A 400 -7.26 5.10 6.55
C GLN A 400 -5.83 5.67 6.65
N GLY A 401 -5.30 6.26 5.61
CA GLY A 401 -4.03 6.99 5.73
C GLY A 401 -2.99 6.76 4.66
N PHE A 402 -3.32 6.02 3.61
CA PHE A 402 -2.42 5.84 2.45
C PHE A 402 -2.67 6.87 1.38
#